data_29de63f5b04ef6d9c02501076ed89161
#
_entry.id   29de63f5b04ef6d9c02501076ed89161
#
_cell.length_a   1.000
_cell.length_b   1.000
_cell.length_c   1.000
_cell.angle_alpha   90.00
_cell.angle_beta   90.00
_cell.angle_gamma   90.00
#
_symmetry.space_group_name_H-M   'P 1'
#
loop_
_entity.id
_entity.type
_entity.pdbx_description
1 polymer ?
#
loop_
_entity_poly.entity_id
_entity_poly.type
_entity_poly.pdbx_seq_one_letter_code
_entity_poly.pdbx_strand_id
1 'polypeptide(L)'
;RFAGFGQMASSFRIAGGTAKLVTVLAKDLPPDRIRLNAAVTGAELRGEHVVISLADGESVTASRVLFAVPPRLMERSIAFTPEPQTRALWRAAATWMAPHAKFLAIYETPFWRGAGSSGTAQSMAGPMVEIHDASAMTGRAALVGFIGVPSELRQKIGEGDLKAHCLAQ
;
A
#
# COMPACT_ATOMS: atom_id res chain seq x y z
N ARG A 1 -14.35 -4.57 -32.48
CA ARG A 1 -14.81 -5.42 -31.35
C ARG A 1 -13.61 -6.26 -30.95
N PHE A 2 -12.97 -5.95 -29.83
CA PHE A 2 -12.01 -6.84 -29.21
C PHE A 2 -12.83 -7.92 -28.49
N ALA A 3 -12.92 -9.10 -29.08
CA ALA A 3 -13.44 -10.28 -28.41
C ALA A 3 -12.33 -10.81 -27.51
N GLY A 4 -12.59 -10.94 -26.21
CA GLY A 4 -11.71 -11.72 -25.38
C GLY A 4 -11.31 -11.20 -24.01
N PHE A 5 -12.05 -10.31 -23.37
CA PHE A 5 -12.00 -10.24 -21.91
C PHE A 5 -13.00 -11.28 -21.40
N GLY A 6 -12.49 -12.45 -20.98
CA GLY A 6 -13.26 -13.41 -20.23
C GLY A 6 -13.94 -12.69 -19.07
N GLN A 7 -15.15 -13.15 -18.68
CA GLN A 7 -15.88 -12.58 -17.57
C GLN A 7 -14.94 -12.51 -16.37
N MET A 8 -14.48 -11.28 -16.05
CA MET A 8 -13.74 -11.07 -14.82
C MET A 8 -14.68 -11.39 -13.66
N ALA A 9 -14.21 -12.21 -12.72
CA ALA A 9 -14.95 -12.52 -11.52
C ALA A 9 -15.41 -11.22 -10.85
N SER A 10 -16.62 -11.25 -10.27
CA SER A 10 -17.17 -10.10 -9.57
C SER A 10 -16.19 -9.59 -8.52
N SER A 11 -15.82 -8.34 -8.59
CA SER A 11 -14.93 -7.70 -7.63
C SER A 11 -15.77 -7.08 -6.52
N PHE A 12 -15.38 -7.32 -5.28
CA PHE A 12 -16.07 -6.79 -4.10
C PHE A 12 -15.19 -5.77 -3.40
N ARG A 13 -15.83 -4.78 -2.78
CA ARG A 13 -15.16 -3.79 -1.93
C ARG A 13 -15.80 -3.78 -0.55
N ILE A 14 -14.97 -3.55 0.46
CA ILE A 14 -15.45 -3.42 1.84
C ILE A 14 -16.13 -2.06 1.96
N ALA A 15 -17.41 -2.06 2.36
CA ALA A 15 -18.12 -0.82 2.66
C ALA A 15 -17.43 -0.07 3.80
N GLY A 16 -17.03 1.19 3.53
CA GLY A 16 -16.22 2.00 4.44
C GLY A 16 -14.71 1.82 4.29
N GLY A 17 -14.27 1.08 3.26
CA GLY A 17 -12.85 0.89 2.94
C GLY A 17 -12.14 -0.20 3.74
N THR A 18 -10.96 -0.59 3.29
CA THR A 18 -10.17 -1.67 3.90
C THR A 18 -9.65 -1.35 5.30
N ALA A 19 -9.48 -0.07 5.64
CA ALA A 19 -9.12 0.37 6.99
C ALA A 19 -10.13 -0.10 8.05
N LYS A 20 -11.40 -0.25 7.66
CA LYS A 20 -12.45 -0.76 8.55
C LYS A 20 -12.17 -2.18 9.04
N LEU A 21 -11.56 -3.02 8.19
CA LEU A 21 -11.13 -4.36 8.58
C LEU A 21 -10.12 -4.30 9.73
N VAL A 22 -9.10 -3.45 9.59
CA VAL A 22 -8.09 -3.24 10.63
C VAL A 22 -8.72 -2.73 11.92
N THR A 23 -9.63 -1.74 11.81
CA THR A 23 -10.34 -1.20 12.96
C THR A 23 -11.18 -2.26 13.69
N VAL A 24 -11.85 -3.14 12.95
CA VAL A 24 -12.66 -4.22 13.55
C VAL A 24 -11.76 -5.22 14.26
N LEU A 25 -10.69 -5.67 13.63
CA LEU A 25 -9.73 -6.61 14.24
C LEU A 25 -9.05 -6.02 15.49
N ALA A 26 -8.75 -4.72 15.48
CA ALA A 26 -8.14 -4.04 16.62
C ALA A 26 -9.08 -3.88 17.82
N LYS A 27 -10.40 -3.92 17.63
CA LYS A 27 -11.38 -3.79 18.73
C LYS A 27 -11.33 -4.94 19.74
N ASP A 28 -10.90 -6.11 19.30
CA ASP A 28 -10.79 -7.30 20.15
C ASP A 28 -9.50 -7.30 20.98
N LEU A 29 -8.62 -6.32 20.76
CA LEU A 29 -7.38 -6.16 21.50
C LEU A 29 -7.56 -5.08 22.59
N PRO A 30 -7.07 -5.32 23.83
CA PRO A 30 -7.01 -4.28 24.84
C PRO A 30 -6.20 -3.07 24.32
N PRO A 31 -6.65 -1.82 24.55
CA PRO A 31 -5.97 -0.62 24.03
C PRO A 31 -4.52 -0.48 24.46
N ASP A 32 -4.16 -0.95 25.65
CA ASP A 32 -2.81 -0.96 26.20
C ASP A 32 -1.88 -1.98 25.48
N ARG A 33 -2.43 -2.85 24.65
CA ARG A 33 -1.69 -3.82 23.84
C ARG A 33 -1.32 -3.32 22.45
N ILE A 34 -1.81 -2.14 22.07
CA ILE A 34 -1.52 -1.51 20.79
C ILE A 34 -0.72 -0.24 21.04
N ARG A 35 0.52 -0.21 20.57
CA ARG A 35 1.39 0.96 20.67
C ARG A 35 1.68 1.50 19.27
N LEU A 36 1.14 2.67 18.97
CA LEU A 36 1.37 3.40 17.73
C LEU A 36 2.57 4.35 17.88
N ASN A 37 3.14 4.76 16.75
CA ASN A 37 4.31 5.65 16.69
C ASN A 37 5.54 5.12 17.43
N ALA A 38 5.62 3.80 17.60
CA ALA A 38 6.71 3.10 18.26
C ALA A 38 7.57 2.37 17.21
N ALA A 39 8.38 3.12 16.47
CA ALA A 39 9.23 2.57 15.44
C ALA A 39 10.34 1.71 16.08
N VAL A 40 10.42 0.44 15.67
CA VAL A 40 11.47 -0.50 16.10
C VAL A 40 12.75 -0.22 15.33
N THR A 41 13.85 -0.03 16.05
CA THR A 41 15.19 0.23 15.49
C THR A 41 16.18 -0.91 15.75
N GLY A 42 15.91 -1.76 16.74
CA GLY A 42 16.80 -2.87 17.09
C GLY A 42 16.06 -4.06 17.69
N ALA A 43 16.66 -5.23 17.56
CA ALA A 43 16.24 -6.47 18.20
C ALA A 43 17.48 -7.26 18.63
N GLU A 44 17.64 -7.47 19.93
CA GLU A 44 18.78 -8.16 20.51
C GLU A 44 18.30 -9.40 21.26
N LEU A 45 18.86 -10.56 20.93
CA LEU A 45 18.63 -11.81 21.66
C LEU A 45 19.52 -11.85 22.92
N ARG A 46 18.91 -11.85 24.10
CA ARG A 46 19.59 -11.96 25.40
C ARG A 46 19.11 -13.19 26.15
N GLY A 47 19.85 -14.28 26.04
CA GLY A 47 19.44 -15.58 26.61
C GLY A 47 18.11 -16.04 25.98
N GLU A 48 17.07 -16.20 26.79
CA GLU A 48 15.74 -16.63 26.33
C GLU A 48 14.79 -15.49 25.98
N HIS A 49 15.26 -14.25 26.03
CA HIS A 49 14.46 -13.06 25.78
C HIS A 49 15.00 -12.25 24.60
N VAL A 50 14.11 -11.50 23.98
CA VAL A 50 14.45 -10.51 22.95
C VAL A 50 14.20 -9.12 23.50
N VAL A 51 15.20 -8.26 23.43
CA VAL A 51 15.09 -6.84 23.75
C VAL A 51 14.87 -6.07 22.45
N ILE A 52 13.75 -5.40 22.35
CA ILE A 52 13.36 -4.53 21.22
C ILE A 52 13.69 -3.09 21.58
N SER A 53 14.50 -2.43 20.78
CA SER A 53 14.80 -1.01 20.92
C SER A 53 13.86 -0.18 20.04
N LEU A 54 13.37 0.93 20.57
CA LEU A 54 12.49 1.88 19.90
C LEU A 54 13.24 3.17 19.54
N ALA A 55 12.74 3.89 18.56
CA ALA A 55 13.36 5.13 18.08
C ALA A 55 13.34 6.27 19.11
N ASP A 56 12.42 6.23 20.07
CA ASP A 56 12.34 7.18 21.20
C ASP A 56 13.34 6.88 22.34
N GLY A 57 14.13 5.82 22.21
CA GLY A 57 15.10 5.38 23.21
C GLY A 57 14.55 4.39 24.25
N GLU A 58 13.26 4.10 24.22
CA GLU A 58 12.66 3.07 25.05
C GLU A 58 13.00 1.66 24.57
N SER A 59 12.80 0.68 25.43
CA SER A 59 12.96 -0.74 25.09
C SER A 59 11.82 -1.58 25.65
N VAL A 60 11.53 -2.68 24.94
CA VAL A 60 10.53 -3.68 25.35
C VAL A 60 11.20 -5.05 25.36
N THR A 61 11.03 -5.79 26.43
CA THR A 61 11.52 -7.17 26.54
C THR A 61 10.38 -8.15 26.36
N ALA A 62 10.59 -9.16 25.53
CA ALA A 62 9.63 -10.21 25.25
C ALA A 62 10.31 -11.57 25.14
N SER A 63 9.60 -12.65 25.46
CA SER A 63 10.08 -14.01 25.24
C SER A 63 10.11 -14.41 23.76
N ARG A 64 9.25 -13.79 22.94
CA ARG A 64 9.15 -14.04 21.49
C ARG A 64 8.73 -12.76 20.78
N VAL A 65 9.19 -12.60 19.55
CA VAL A 65 8.82 -11.46 18.68
C VAL A 65 8.44 -11.97 17.30
N LEU A 66 7.34 -11.48 16.78
CA LEU A 66 6.90 -11.70 15.42
C LEU A 66 7.00 -10.39 14.62
N PHE A 67 7.85 -10.37 13.62
CA PHE A 67 7.99 -9.23 12.71
C PHE A 67 7.03 -9.37 11.53
N ALA A 68 5.92 -8.62 11.57
CA ALA A 68 4.92 -8.57 10.49
C ALA A 68 5.19 -7.40 9.53
N VAL A 69 6.45 -7.25 9.12
CA VAL A 69 6.92 -6.21 8.19
C VAL A 69 7.60 -6.84 6.98
N PRO A 70 7.60 -6.20 5.80
CA PRO A 70 8.30 -6.72 4.63
C PRO A 70 9.78 -6.96 4.95
N PRO A 71 10.35 -8.14 4.61
CA PRO A 71 11.72 -8.51 4.96
C PRO A 71 12.76 -7.47 4.53
N ARG A 72 12.61 -6.89 3.36
CA ARG A 72 13.51 -5.85 2.85
C ARG A 72 13.51 -4.57 3.69
N LEU A 73 12.36 -4.18 4.24
CA LEU A 73 12.26 -3.03 5.14
C LEU A 73 12.86 -3.36 6.51
N MET A 74 12.60 -4.56 7.02
CA MET A 74 13.19 -5.07 8.26
C MET A 74 14.72 -5.08 8.19
N GLU A 75 15.29 -5.57 7.10
CA GLU A 75 16.74 -5.59 6.86
C GLU A 75 17.36 -4.18 6.88
N ARG A 76 16.64 -3.19 6.32
CA ARG A 76 17.14 -1.82 6.22
C ARG A 76 16.99 -0.99 7.50
N SER A 77 15.99 -1.29 8.30
CA SER A 77 15.53 -0.41 9.38
C SER A 77 15.77 -0.94 10.78
N ILE A 78 16.05 -2.25 10.93
CA ILE A 78 16.20 -2.90 12.23
C ILE A 78 17.60 -3.51 12.34
N ALA A 79 18.34 -3.12 13.39
CA ALA A 79 19.59 -3.77 13.76
C ALA A 79 19.31 -5.05 14.54
N PHE A 80 19.92 -6.17 14.15
CA PHE A 80 19.75 -7.45 14.82
C PHE A 80 21.04 -7.89 15.51
N THR A 81 20.94 -8.41 16.74
CA THR A 81 22.04 -9.00 17.48
C THR A 81 21.60 -10.33 18.11
N PRO A 82 22.20 -11.48 17.74
CA PRO A 82 23.15 -11.64 16.64
C PRO A 82 22.53 -11.39 15.27
N GLU A 83 23.37 -11.13 14.28
CA GLU A 83 22.88 -10.94 12.91
C GLU A 83 22.28 -12.22 12.36
N PRO A 84 21.04 -12.20 11.82
CA PRO A 84 20.40 -13.39 11.26
C PRO A 84 21.10 -13.89 9.99
N GLN A 85 21.35 -15.19 9.91
CA GLN A 85 21.96 -15.82 8.72
C GLN A 85 21.13 -15.58 7.43
N THR A 86 19.83 -15.35 7.57
CA THR A 86 18.89 -15.10 6.47
C THR A 86 18.87 -13.66 5.97
N ARG A 87 19.68 -12.74 6.53
CA ARG A 87 19.65 -11.31 6.20
C ARG A 87 19.90 -11.04 4.71
N ALA A 88 20.78 -11.80 4.07
CA ALA A 88 21.03 -11.69 2.63
C ALA A 88 19.76 -12.03 1.80
N LEU A 89 18.98 -13.01 2.24
CA LEU A 89 17.70 -13.37 1.61
C LEU A 89 16.67 -12.26 1.79
N TRP A 90 16.63 -11.59 2.94
CA TRP A 90 15.73 -10.45 3.16
C TRP A 90 16.03 -9.26 2.25
N ARG A 91 17.31 -8.99 2.02
CA ARG A 91 17.76 -7.95 1.08
C ARG A 91 17.33 -8.27 -0.35
N ALA A 92 17.40 -9.53 -0.75
CA ALA A 92 17.00 -10.01 -2.07
C ALA A 92 15.49 -10.15 -2.24
N ALA A 93 14.71 -10.10 -1.16
CA ALA A 93 13.26 -10.23 -1.22
C ALA A 93 12.64 -9.12 -2.09
N ALA A 94 11.95 -9.51 -3.15
CA ALA A 94 11.34 -8.57 -4.07
C ALA A 94 10.13 -7.89 -3.42
N THR A 95 10.03 -6.57 -3.62
CA THR A 95 8.84 -5.77 -3.28
C THR A 95 8.17 -5.36 -4.59
N TRP A 96 7.53 -6.32 -5.26
CA TRP A 96 7.12 -6.21 -6.66
C TRP A 96 6.14 -5.07 -6.96
N MET A 97 5.34 -4.62 -6.00
CA MET A 97 4.45 -3.48 -6.20
C MET A 97 5.04 -2.13 -5.74
N ALA A 98 6.25 -2.10 -5.20
CA ALA A 98 6.86 -0.89 -4.64
C ALA A 98 7.00 0.29 -5.65
N PRO A 99 7.35 0.06 -6.93
CA PRO A 99 7.47 1.15 -7.90
C PRO A 99 6.14 1.61 -8.50
N HIS A 100 5.03 0.97 -8.17
CA HIS A 100 3.72 1.33 -8.71
C HIS A 100 3.22 2.65 -8.11
N ALA A 101 2.66 3.49 -8.97
CA ALA A 101 1.98 4.71 -8.56
C ALA A 101 0.52 4.67 -9.01
N LYS A 102 -0.32 5.36 -8.27
CA LYS A 102 -1.74 5.49 -8.55
C LYS A 102 -2.12 6.96 -8.57
N PHE A 103 -3.02 7.31 -9.46
CA PHE A 103 -3.69 8.60 -9.48
C PHE A 103 -5.14 8.41 -9.03
N LEU A 104 -5.61 9.24 -8.11
CA LEU A 104 -6.99 9.21 -7.63
C LEU A 104 -7.64 10.54 -7.94
N ALA A 105 -8.65 10.53 -8.79
CA ALA A 105 -9.49 11.68 -9.08
C ALA A 105 -10.84 11.55 -8.36
N ILE A 106 -11.21 12.58 -7.60
CA ILE A 106 -12.45 12.61 -6.81
C ILE A 106 -13.39 13.62 -7.44
N TYR A 107 -14.65 13.20 -7.64
CA TYR A 107 -15.72 13.97 -8.26
C TYR A 107 -16.94 14.01 -7.34
N GLU A 108 -17.77 15.01 -7.50
CA GLU A 108 -19.05 15.10 -6.76
C GLU A 108 -20.03 14.00 -7.19
N THR A 109 -20.05 13.65 -8.48
CA THR A 109 -20.95 12.63 -9.04
C THR A 109 -20.22 11.72 -10.01
N PRO A 110 -20.66 10.46 -10.18
CA PRO A 110 -20.10 9.54 -11.16
C PRO A 110 -20.65 9.81 -12.57
N PHE A 111 -20.31 10.95 -13.16
CA PHE A 111 -20.85 11.44 -14.43
C PHE A 111 -20.72 10.41 -15.57
N TRP A 112 -19.69 9.57 -15.55
CA TRP A 112 -19.51 8.51 -16.55
C TRP A 112 -20.64 7.49 -16.55
N ARG A 113 -21.25 7.20 -15.37
CA ARG A 113 -22.38 6.27 -15.26
C ARG A 113 -23.62 6.83 -15.94
N GLY A 114 -23.86 8.13 -15.82
CA GLY A 114 -24.95 8.82 -16.52
C GLY A 114 -24.80 8.79 -18.05
N ALA A 115 -23.56 8.72 -18.53
CA ALA A 115 -23.24 8.54 -19.94
C ALA A 115 -23.23 7.06 -20.40
N GLY A 116 -23.64 6.11 -19.54
CA GLY A 116 -23.65 4.68 -19.85
C GLY A 116 -22.29 4.00 -19.81
N SER A 117 -21.26 4.66 -19.23
CA SER A 117 -19.90 4.13 -19.12
C SER A 117 -19.67 3.45 -17.78
N SER A 118 -18.83 2.41 -17.76
CA SER A 118 -18.49 1.66 -16.56
C SER A 118 -17.51 2.38 -15.61
N GLY A 119 -16.83 3.42 -16.09
CA GLY A 119 -15.71 4.03 -15.39
C GLY A 119 -14.45 3.17 -15.42
N THR A 120 -14.41 2.14 -16.27
CA THR A 120 -13.23 1.30 -16.49
C THR A 120 -12.70 1.55 -17.89
N ALA A 121 -11.40 1.82 -18.01
CA ALA A 121 -10.73 2.02 -19.27
C ALA A 121 -9.31 1.44 -19.23
N GLN A 122 -8.82 1.05 -20.41
CA GLN A 122 -7.40 0.79 -20.66
C GLN A 122 -6.91 1.77 -21.71
N SER A 123 -5.70 2.28 -21.52
CA SER A 123 -5.15 3.28 -22.42
C SER A 123 -3.70 2.96 -22.78
N MET A 124 -3.39 3.14 -24.05
CA MET A 124 -2.01 3.11 -24.57
C MET A 124 -1.44 4.54 -24.73
N ALA A 125 -2.24 5.56 -24.42
CA ALA A 125 -1.86 6.96 -24.47
C ALA A 125 -2.05 7.62 -23.11
N GLY A 126 -1.15 8.55 -22.75
CA GLY A 126 -1.15 9.19 -21.45
C GLY A 126 -0.51 8.36 -20.35
N PRO A 127 -0.43 8.90 -19.11
CA PRO A 127 0.30 8.25 -18.03
C PRO A 127 -0.44 7.08 -17.38
N MET A 128 -1.78 7.02 -17.45
CA MET A 128 -2.58 5.95 -16.82
C MET A 128 -2.87 4.83 -17.82
N VAL A 129 -2.39 3.62 -17.52
CA VAL A 129 -2.60 2.43 -18.38
C VAL A 129 -3.90 1.70 -18.09
N GLU A 130 -4.38 1.77 -16.85
CA GLU A 130 -5.67 1.24 -16.41
C GLU A 130 -6.37 2.25 -15.54
N ILE A 131 -7.67 2.40 -15.75
CA ILE A 131 -8.54 3.29 -14.96
C ILE A 131 -9.73 2.47 -14.49
N HIS A 132 -10.13 2.65 -13.23
CA HIS A 132 -11.26 1.93 -12.63
C HIS A 132 -12.13 2.88 -11.82
N ASP A 133 -13.44 2.65 -11.87
CA ASP A 133 -14.38 3.28 -10.96
C ASP A 133 -14.09 2.85 -9.52
N ALA A 134 -13.66 3.79 -8.71
CA ALA A 134 -13.35 3.62 -7.29
C ALA A 134 -14.40 4.27 -6.38
N SER A 135 -15.55 4.67 -6.93
CA SER A 135 -16.61 5.29 -6.17
C SER A 135 -17.10 4.42 -5.03
N ALA A 136 -17.36 5.01 -3.88
CA ALA A 136 -18.08 4.37 -2.80
C ALA A 136 -19.56 4.16 -3.18
N MET A 137 -20.27 3.35 -2.42
CA MET A 137 -21.73 3.17 -2.61
C MET A 137 -22.50 4.45 -2.29
N THR A 138 -21.98 5.27 -1.40
CA THR A 138 -22.54 6.55 -0.98
C THR A 138 -21.42 7.59 -0.87
N GLY A 139 -21.72 8.86 -1.13
CA GLY A 139 -20.79 9.96 -1.09
C GLY A 139 -20.18 10.28 -2.45
N ARG A 140 -18.95 10.79 -2.44
CA ARG A 140 -18.25 11.24 -3.65
C ARG A 140 -17.87 10.08 -4.56
N ALA A 141 -17.87 10.37 -5.84
CA ALA A 141 -17.39 9.46 -6.87
C ALA A 141 -15.86 9.55 -7.03
N ALA A 142 -15.24 8.48 -7.49
CA ALA A 142 -13.80 8.47 -7.72
C ALA A 142 -13.41 7.57 -8.90
N LEU A 143 -12.40 7.99 -9.63
CA LEU A 143 -11.66 7.14 -10.58
C LEU A 143 -10.24 6.91 -10.03
N VAL A 144 -9.76 5.69 -10.10
CA VAL A 144 -8.37 5.35 -9.79
C VAL A 144 -7.68 4.89 -11.06
N GLY A 145 -6.54 5.50 -11.35
CA GLY A 145 -5.69 5.12 -12.47
C GLY A 145 -4.37 4.53 -12.01
N PHE A 146 -3.94 3.44 -12.62
CA PHE A 146 -2.59 2.90 -12.43
C PHE A 146 -1.63 3.60 -13.40
N ILE A 147 -0.57 4.22 -12.84
CA ILE A 147 0.43 4.93 -13.62
C ILE A 147 1.40 3.92 -14.25
N GLY A 148 1.43 3.86 -15.58
CA GLY A 148 2.34 3.01 -16.36
C GLY A 148 3.73 3.61 -16.55
N VAL A 149 3.94 4.87 -16.18
CA VAL A 149 5.22 5.55 -16.30
C VAL A 149 6.22 5.01 -15.25
N PRO A 150 7.42 4.56 -15.66
CA PRO A 150 8.44 4.07 -14.73
C PRO A 150 8.84 5.10 -13.66
N SER A 151 9.24 4.63 -12.47
CA SER A 151 9.55 5.49 -11.31
C SER A 151 10.63 6.54 -11.63
N GLU A 152 11.67 6.17 -12.35
CA GLU A 152 12.77 7.09 -12.73
C GLU A 152 12.28 8.22 -13.65
N LEU A 153 11.37 7.90 -14.59
CA LEU A 153 10.79 8.90 -15.47
C LEU A 153 9.81 9.81 -14.71
N ARG A 154 9.02 9.24 -13.77
CA ARG A 154 8.13 10.04 -12.91
C ARG A 154 8.89 11.06 -12.09
N GLN A 155 10.07 10.69 -11.55
CA GLN A 155 10.94 11.61 -10.82
C GLN A 155 11.43 12.78 -11.68
N LYS A 156 11.69 12.53 -12.97
CA LYS A 156 12.11 13.59 -13.92
C LYS A 156 10.96 14.50 -14.33
N ILE A 157 9.77 13.94 -14.53
CA ILE A 157 8.57 14.71 -14.89
C ILE A 157 8.14 15.58 -13.72
N GLY A 158 8.24 15.08 -12.48
CA GLY A 158 7.73 15.74 -11.30
C GLY A 158 6.24 15.50 -11.07
N GLU A 159 5.81 15.70 -9.82
CA GLU A 159 4.43 15.39 -9.40
C GLU A 159 3.39 16.31 -10.06
N GLY A 160 3.69 17.61 -10.19
CA GLY A 160 2.79 18.61 -10.76
C GLY A 160 2.42 18.30 -12.21
N ASP A 161 3.43 18.07 -13.05
CA ASP A 161 3.24 17.78 -14.47
C ASP A 161 2.61 16.42 -14.69
N LEU A 162 3.00 15.41 -13.90
CA LEU A 162 2.37 14.08 -13.96
C LEU A 162 0.89 14.15 -13.62
N LYS A 163 0.52 14.93 -12.60
CA LYS A 163 -0.88 15.17 -12.22
C LYS A 163 -1.65 15.87 -13.34
N ALA A 164 -1.05 16.91 -13.95
CA ALA A 164 -1.68 17.61 -15.07
C ALA A 164 -1.95 16.68 -16.26
N HIS A 165 -0.98 15.82 -16.60
CA HIS A 165 -1.16 14.82 -17.67
C HIS A 165 -2.22 13.77 -17.34
N CYS A 166 -2.34 13.33 -16.07
CA CYS A 166 -3.41 12.41 -15.66
C CYS A 166 -4.80 13.06 -15.76
N LEU A 167 -4.90 14.36 -15.45
CA LEU A 167 -6.17 15.10 -15.56
C LEU A 167 -6.58 15.40 -17.00
N ALA A 168 -5.60 15.53 -17.89
CA ALA A 168 -5.82 15.77 -19.31
C ALA A 168 -6.21 14.51 -20.09
N GLN A 169 -5.87 13.33 -19.58
CA GLN A 169 -6.21 12.04 -20.17
C GLN A 169 -7.67 11.68 -19.97
#